data_f1ef9ba01b80b49deffcf23cf43b4e02
#
_entry.id   f1ef9ba01b80b49deffcf23cf43b4e02
#
_cell.length_a   1.000
_cell.length_b   1.000
_cell.length_c   1.000
_cell.angle_alpha   90.00
_cell.angle_beta   90.00
_cell.angle_gamma   90.00
#
_symmetry.space_group_name_H-M   'P 1'
#
loop_
_entity.id
_entity.type
_entity.pdbx_description
1 polymer ?
#
loop_
_entity_poly.entity_id
_entity_poly.type
_entity_poly.pdbx_seq_one_letter_code
_entity_poly.pdbx_strand_id
1 'polypeptide(L)'
;MLANSSAADWRSLDPQNTLYLELPAGRVVIELAPQFAPRHAANIQALAREGYYDGIAVVRSQDNYVVQWADPDGKRPIKNAQRTLAAEFERSSRGVPFTPLVDPDTYAPEVGFSDGFPTARDPKFGRAWLVHCYGMVGAGRDNDVDSGGGIELYAVTGHAPRHLDRNVTLVGRVAQGMEMLSALPRGTGALGFYEKPEQRLPIRSVRVAADLPVSQRTELEVLRTDTPTFTAYVEARRNRREEWFKVPAGHVDVCNVPIVTRSRGAATSK
;
A
#
# COMPACT_ATOMS: atom_id res chain seq x y z
N MET A 1 17.17 18.51 -1.21
CA MET A 1 15.81 18.93 -0.79
C MET A 1 15.37 18.16 0.47
N LEU A 2 15.14 16.87 0.44
CA LEU A 2 14.67 16.10 1.61
C LEU A 2 15.66 16.13 2.79
N ALA A 3 16.97 16.23 2.51
CA ALA A 3 17.99 16.35 3.55
C ALA A 3 17.84 17.60 4.44
N ASN A 4 17.17 18.64 3.92
CA ASN A 4 16.94 19.90 4.62
C ASN A 4 15.46 20.04 5.09
N SER A 5 14.68 18.97 5.03
CA SER A 5 13.29 18.96 5.51
C SER A 5 13.24 19.07 7.04
N SER A 6 12.24 19.79 7.55
CA SER A 6 12.00 19.94 8.98
C SER A 6 11.28 18.73 9.57
N ALA A 7 11.26 18.58 10.89
CA ALA A 7 10.46 17.55 11.55
C ALA A 7 8.94 17.68 11.24
N ALA A 8 8.47 18.90 11.02
CA ALA A 8 7.06 19.17 10.69
C ALA A 8 6.65 18.64 9.29
N ASP A 9 7.61 18.37 8.41
CA ASP A 9 7.34 17.78 7.10
C ASP A 9 7.05 16.27 7.16
N TRP A 10 7.21 15.65 8.32
CA TRP A 10 7.09 14.23 8.51
C TRP A 10 6.00 13.89 9.53
N ARG A 11 5.35 12.77 9.35
CA ARG A 11 4.45 12.18 10.34
C ARG A 11 4.89 10.77 10.67
N SER A 12 4.76 10.39 11.95
CA SER A 12 4.93 9.00 12.36
C SER A 12 3.79 8.14 11.82
N LEU A 13 4.07 6.85 11.59
CA LEU A 13 3.00 5.88 11.35
C LEU A 13 2.17 5.71 12.63
N ASP A 14 0.85 5.60 12.47
CA ASP A 14 -0.03 5.24 13.56
C ASP A 14 0.12 3.74 13.88
N PRO A 15 0.56 3.35 15.08
CA PRO A 15 0.73 1.94 15.43
C PRO A 15 -0.56 1.11 15.34
N GLN A 16 -1.73 1.72 15.53
CA GLN A 16 -3.02 1.03 15.38
C GLN A 16 -3.26 0.64 13.93
N ASN A 17 -2.82 1.45 12.99
CA ASN A 17 -3.02 1.26 11.56
C ASN A 17 -1.75 0.76 10.86
N THR A 18 -0.80 0.19 11.60
CA THR A 18 0.44 -0.37 11.06
C THR A 18 0.48 -1.88 11.31
N LEU A 19 0.73 -2.64 10.24
CA LEU A 19 0.94 -4.08 10.32
C LEU A 19 2.41 -4.42 10.06
N TYR A 20 2.90 -5.39 10.79
CA TYR A 20 4.20 -6.04 10.56
C TYR A 20 3.97 -7.44 10.01
N LEU A 21 4.32 -7.63 8.75
CA LEU A 21 4.31 -8.93 8.08
C LEU A 21 5.74 -9.47 8.13
N GLU A 22 5.94 -10.55 8.90
CA GLU A 22 7.25 -11.15 9.11
C GLU A 22 7.49 -12.26 8.08
N LEU A 23 8.43 -12.03 7.20
CA LEU A 23 8.94 -12.99 6.23
C LEU A 23 10.25 -13.62 6.71
N PRO A 24 10.70 -14.74 6.13
CA PRO A 24 12.05 -15.27 6.40
C PRO A 24 13.17 -14.26 6.12
N ALA A 25 12.99 -13.40 5.13
CA ALA A 25 13.95 -12.37 4.71
C ALA A 25 13.94 -11.11 5.60
N GLY A 26 12.86 -10.87 6.37
CA GLY A 26 12.73 -9.70 7.24
C GLY A 26 11.29 -9.21 7.35
N ARG A 27 11.14 -8.01 7.90
CA ARG A 27 9.85 -7.38 8.18
C ARG A 27 9.41 -6.50 7.02
N VAL A 28 8.19 -6.72 6.54
CA VAL A 28 7.45 -5.78 5.69
C VAL A 28 6.52 -4.96 6.58
N VAL A 29 6.58 -3.63 6.47
CA VAL A 29 5.72 -2.72 7.21
C VAL A 29 4.61 -2.22 6.28
N ILE A 30 3.37 -2.46 6.66
CA ILE A 30 2.18 -2.05 5.90
C ILE A 30 1.42 -1.00 6.69
N GLU A 31 1.16 0.15 6.09
CA GLU A 31 0.29 1.18 6.62
C GLU A 31 -1.12 0.99 6.06
N LEU A 32 -2.10 0.75 6.93
CA LEU A 32 -3.51 0.64 6.55
C LEU A 32 -4.12 2.03 6.33
N ALA A 33 -5.15 2.07 5.48
CA ALA A 33 -5.86 3.29 5.09
C ALA A 33 -7.33 3.28 5.59
N PRO A 34 -7.59 3.34 6.92
CA PRO A 34 -8.94 3.25 7.47
C PRO A 34 -9.83 4.42 7.03
N GLN A 35 -9.25 5.53 6.61
CA GLN A 35 -10.02 6.64 6.04
C GLN A 35 -10.68 6.29 4.70
N PHE A 36 -10.18 5.28 3.96
CA PHE A 36 -10.75 4.82 2.69
C PHE A 36 -11.49 3.50 2.83
N ALA A 37 -10.96 2.57 3.60
CA ALA A 37 -11.52 1.24 3.79
C ALA A 37 -11.64 0.89 5.29
N PRO A 38 -12.49 1.58 6.07
CA PRO A 38 -12.57 1.40 7.52
C PRO A 38 -12.96 0.00 7.95
N ARG A 39 -13.89 -0.65 7.23
CA ARG A 39 -14.33 -2.02 7.56
C ARG A 39 -13.25 -3.04 7.28
N HIS A 40 -12.59 -2.93 6.12
CA HIS A 40 -11.48 -3.83 5.78
C HIS A 40 -10.30 -3.62 6.71
N ALA A 41 -9.94 -2.39 7.05
CA ALA A 41 -8.84 -2.11 7.98
C ALA A 41 -9.10 -2.75 9.35
N ALA A 42 -10.31 -2.57 9.91
CA ALA A 42 -10.71 -3.17 11.18
C ALA A 42 -10.71 -4.71 11.10
N ASN A 43 -11.20 -5.28 10.01
CA ASN A 43 -11.26 -6.72 9.83
C ASN A 43 -9.86 -7.34 9.69
N ILE A 44 -8.97 -6.70 8.94
CA ILE A 44 -7.57 -7.13 8.79
C ILE A 44 -6.84 -7.08 10.14
N GLN A 45 -7.09 -6.06 10.96
CA GLN A 45 -6.57 -5.99 12.33
C GLN A 45 -7.10 -7.14 13.19
N ALA A 46 -8.39 -7.48 13.08
CA ALA A 46 -8.98 -8.61 13.78
C ALA A 46 -8.35 -9.95 13.33
N LEU A 47 -8.21 -10.16 12.02
CA LEU A 47 -7.52 -11.33 11.44
C LEU A 47 -6.07 -11.45 11.95
N ALA A 48 -5.33 -10.34 12.03
CA ALA A 48 -3.97 -10.32 12.55
C ALA A 48 -3.94 -10.69 14.06
N ARG A 49 -4.86 -10.15 14.87
CA ARG A 49 -4.96 -10.41 16.31
C ARG A 49 -5.35 -11.86 16.64
N GLU A 50 -6.18 -12.47 15.82
CA GLU A 50 -6.54 -13.89 16.01
C GLU A 50 -5.51 -14.87 15.41
N GLY A 51 -4.42 -14.34 14.83
CA GLY A 51 -3.35 -15.14 14.24
C GLY A 51 -3.71 -15.80 12.91
N TYR A 52 -4.72 -15.29 12.21
CA TYR A 52 -5.16 -15.84 10.92
C TYR A 52 -4.03 -15.92 9.89
N TYR A 53 -3.17 -14.91 9.84
CA TYR A 53 -2.08 -14.87 8.87
C TYR A 53 -0.83 -15.66 9.27
N ASP A 54 -0.76 -16.22 10.48
CA ASP A 54 0.42 -16.94 10.95
C ASP A 54 0.57 -18.29 10.20
N GLY A 55 1.65 -18.46 9.48
CA GLY A 55 1.92 -19.67 8.71
C GLY A 55 1.13 -19.82 7.41
N ILE A 56 0.37 -18.80 6.97
CA ILE A 56 -0.10 -18.76 5.58
C ILE A 56 1.08 -18.48 4.64
N ALA A 57 0.86 -18.43 3.36
CA ALA A 57 1.95 -18.29 2.40
C ALA A 57 1.71 -17.21 1.35
N VAL A 58 2.80 -16.69 0.80
CA VAL A 58 2.74 -16.07 -0.52
C VAL A 58 2.47 -17.19 -1.50
N VAL A 59 1.33 -17.10 -2.20
CA VAL A 59 0.81 -18.13 -3.11
C VAL A 59 0.97 -17.75 -4.57
N ARG A 60 1.22 -16.46 -4.85
CA ARG A 60 1.30 -15.89 -6.19
C ARG A 60 2.34 -14.79 -6.26
N SER A 61 3.16 -14.81 -7.30
CA SER A 61 4.04 -13.72 -7.69
C SER A 61 3.96 -13.58 -9.22
N GLN A 62 3.06 -12.71 -9.67
CA GLN A 62 2.87 -12.47 -11.09
C GLN A 62 3.81 -11.35 -11.56
N ASP A 63 4.50 -11.61 -12.67
CA ASP A 63 5.39 -10.61 -13.26
C ASP A 63 4.64 -9.33 -13.63
N ASN A 64 5.28 -8.19 -13.34
CA ASN A 64 4.76 -6.85 -13.62
C ASN A 64 3.32 -6.61 -13.13
N TYR A 65 2.92 -7.26 -12.03
CA TYR A 65 1.55 -7.13 -11.51
C TYR A 65 1.51 -7.11 -9.98
N VAL A 66 1.36 -8.27 -9.33
CA VAL A 66 1.18 -8.38 -7.87
C VAL A 66 1.91 -9.56 -7.25
N VAL A 67 2.22 -9.43 -5.97
CA VAL A 67 2.51 -10.54 -5.06
C VAL A 67 1.31 -10.68 -4.13
N GLN A 68 0.77 -11.90 -3.99
CA GLN A 68 -0.45 -12.19 -3.22
C GLN A 68 -0.18 -13.27 -2.19
N TRP A 69 -0.72 -13.09 -1.00
CA TRP A 69 -0.66 -14.07 0.07
C TRP A 69 -2.04 -14.42 0.59
N ALA A 70 -2.21 -15.69 0.90
CA ALA A 70 -3.48 -16.29 1.30
C ALA A 70 -3.24 -17.58 2.08
N ASP A 71 -4.30 -18.13 2.69
CA ASP A 71 -4.32 -19.53 3.09
C ASP A 71 -4.37 -20.42 1.84
N PRO A 72 -3.32 -21.24 1.58
CA PRO A 72 -3.28 -22.04 0.34
C PRO A 72 -4.44 -23.00 0.16
N ASP A 73 -5.03 -23.45 1.27
CA ASP A 73 -6.14 -24.42 1.26
C ASP A 73 -7.52 -23.73 1.38
N GLY A 74 -7.57 -22.44 1.66
CA GLY A 74 -8.80 -21.66 1.82
C GLY A 74 -9.67 -22.09 3.02
N LYS A 75 -9.16 -22.95 3.91
CA LYS A 75 -9.93 -23.60 4.98
C LYS A 75 -9.64 -23.08 6.38
N ARG A 76 -8.68 -22.14 6.52
CA ARG A 76 -8.30 -21.63 7.83
C ARG A 76 -9.50 -21.04 8.57
N PRO A 77 -9.74 -21.45 9.82
CA PRO A 77 -10.86 -20.95 10.59
C PRO A 77 -10.66 -19.47 10.94
N ILE A 78 -11.76 -18.73 10.95
CA ILE A 78 -11.87 -17.35 11.41
C ILE A 78 -12.72 -17.38 12.68
N LYS A 79 -12.33 -16.62 13.71
CA LYS A 79 -13.01 -16.60 15.02
C LYS A 79 -13.93 -15.41 15.18
N ASN A 80 -13.36 -14.21 15.08
CA ASN A 80 -14.06 -12.95 15.32
C ASN A 80 -14.13 -12.05 14.08
N ALA A 81 -13.20 -12.22 13.15
CA ALA A 81 -13.19 -11.51 11.89
C ALA A 81 -14.23 -12.07 10.92
N GLN A 82 -14.43 -11.39 9.80
CA GLN A 82 -15.34 -11.78 8.74
C GLN A 82 -14.58 -12.27 7.51
N ARG A 83 -15.07 -13.31 6.86
CA ARG A 83 -14.47 -13.84 5.64
C ARG A 83 -14.69 -12.92 4.45
N THR A 84 -15.86 -12.30 4.40
CA THR A 84 -16.30 -11.41 3.32
C THR A 84 -16.81 -10.11 3.90
N LEU A 85 -16.66 -9.03 3.15
CA LEU A 85 -17.14 -7.69 3.50
C LEU A 85 -17.72 -7.02 2.26
N ALA A 86 -18.70 -6.17 2.45
CA ALA A 86 -19.16 -5.30 1.39
C ALA A 86 -18.01 -4.38 0.93
N ALA A 87 -17.88 -4.25 -0.38
CA ALA A 87 -16.80 -3.52 -1.03
C ALA A 87 -16.64 -2.07 -0.53
N GLU A 88 -15.40 -1.62 -0.44
CA GLU A 88 -15.02 -0.22 -0.14
C GLU A 88 -14.13 0.32 -1.26
N PHE A 89 -14.63 0.25 -2.51
CA PHE A 89 -13.87 0.65 -3.69
C PHE A 89 -13.68 2.15 -3.79
N GLU A 90 -14.62 2.91 -3.25
CA GLU A 90 -14.65 4.36 -3.22
C GLU A 90 -15.44 4.87 -2.02
N ARG A 91 -15.29 6.14 -1.71
CA ARG A 91 -16.04 6.81 -0.65
C ARG A 91 -16.47 8.23 -1.08
N SER A 92 -17.27 8.89 -0.26
CA SER A 92 -17.49 10.33 -0.42
C SER A 92 -16.17 11.09 -0.30
N SER A 93 -15.92 12.03 -1.22
CA SER A 93 -14.76 12.91 -1.16
C SER A 93 -14.86 13.97 -0.04
N ARG A 94 -16.04 14.16 0.52
CA ARG A 94 -16.26 15.13 1.60
C ARG A 94 -15.43 14.75 2.84
N GLY A 95 -14.64 15.69 3.34
CA GLY A 95 -13.80 15.51 4.52
C GLY A 95 -12.57 14.64 4.29
N VAL A 96 -12.27 14.27 3.04
CA VAL A 96 -11.00 13.64 2.67
C VAL A 96 -9.97 14.74 2.40
N PRO A 97 -8.86 14.83 3.18
CA PRO A 97 -7.75 15.72 2.82
C PRO A 97 -7.25 15.39 1.42
N PHE A 98 -6.90 16.40 0.65
CA PHE A 98 -6.44 16.15 -0.72
C PHE A 98 -5.45 17.21 -1.17
N THR A 99 -4.27 16.77 -1.52
CA THR A 99 -3.23 17.58 -2.16
C THR A 99 -3.23 17.23 -3.64
N PRO A 100 -3.74 18.09 -4.52
CA PRO A 100 -3.85 17.77 -5.94
C PRO A 100 -2.49 17.70 -6.60
N LEU A 101 -2.34 16.79 -7.56
CA LEU A 101 -1.29 16.83 -8.56
C LEU A 101 -1.74 17.73 -9.69
N VAL A 102 -0.83 18.59 -10.18
CA VAL A 102 -1.17 19.57 -11.24
C VAL A 102 -1.27 18.92 -12.61
N ASP A 103 -0.65 17.76 -12.78
CA ASP A 103 -0.65 17.05 -14.07
C ASP A 103 -1.93 16.23 -14.24
N PRO A 104 -2.49 16.20 -15.47
CA PRO A 104 -3.69 15.43 -15.76
C PRO A 104 -3.44 13.93 -15.65
N ASP A 105 -4.52 13.19 -15.36
CA ASP A 105 -4.52 11.73 -15.28
C ASP A 105 -5.48 11.17 -16.35
N THR A 106 -5.20 9.96 -16.88
CA THR A 106 -6.03 9.32 -17.90
C THR A 106 -7.16 8.47 -17.33
N TYR A 107 -7.12 8.15 -16.03
CA TYR A 107 -8.09 7.27 -15.35
C TYR A 107 -9.06 8.02 -14.44
N ALA A 108 -8.75 9.26 -14.06
CA ALA A 108 -9.56 10.03 -13.14
C ALA A 108 -9.55 11.52 -13.49
N PRO A 109 -10.65 12.26 -13.20
CA PRO A 109 -10.71 13.71 -13.39
C PRO A 109 -9.65 14.48 -12.59
N GLU A 110 -9.34 14.01 -11.38
CA GLU A 110 -8.30 14.57 -10.53
C GLU A 110 -7.53 13.47 -9.81
N VAL A 111 -6.23 13.62 -9.70
CA VAL A 111 -5.34 12.77 -8.92
C VAL A 111 -4.47 13.61 -7.99
N GLY A 112 -3.98 12.99 -6.95
CA GLY A 112 -3.14 13.63 -5.95
C GLY A 112 -2.87 12.70 -4.78
N PHE A 113 -2.84 13.28 -3.57
CA PHE A 113 -2.47 12.55 -2.38
C PHE A 113 -3.38 12.91 -1.21
N SER A 114 -3.69 11.91 -0.39
CA SER A 114 -4.37 12.06 0.89
C SER A 114 -3.54 11.37 1.96
N ASP A 115 -2.98 12.14 2.89
CA ASP A 115 -2.15 11.63 4.00
C ASP A 115 -1.07 10.61 3.60
N GLY A 116 -0.43 10.83 2.44
CA GLY A 116 0.60 9.93 1.92
C GLY A 116 0.08 8.72 1.15
N PHE A 117 -1.19 8.70 0.77
CA PHE A 117 -1.77 7.71 -0.11
C PHE A 117 -2.07 8.31 -1.49
N PRO A 118 -1.63 7.67 -2.59
CA PRO A 118 -2.07 8.05 -3.93
C PRO A 118 -3.58 7.94 -4.03
N THR A 119 -4.21 9.04 -4.38
CA THR A 119 -5.67 9.20 -4.33
C THR A 119 -6.16 9.81 -5.63
N ALA A 120 -7.28 9.31 -6.11
CA ALA A 120 -8.03 9.90 -7.20
C ALA A 120 -9.40 10.36 -6.70
N ARG A 121 -9.98 11.33 -7.39
CA ARG A 121 -11.33 11.79 -7.08
C ARG A 121 -12.08 12.25 -8.31
N ASP A 122 -13.38 12.18 -8.20
CA ASP A 122 -14.31 12.73 -9.17
C ASP A 122 -15.19 13.79 -8.47
N PRO A 123 -14.89 15.09 -8.63
CA PRO A 123 -15.65 16.17 -8.01
C PRO A 123 -17.10 16.23 -8.47
N LYS A 124 -17.38 15.83 -9.72
CA LYS A 124 -18.73 15.83 -10.28
C LYS A 124 -19.66 14.90 -9.53
N PHE A 125 -19.16 13.74 -9.11
CA PHE A 125 -19.92 12.74 -8.34
C PHE A 125 -19.60 12.76 -6.84
N GLY A 126 -18.71 13.63 -6.39
CA GLY A 126 -18.31 13.72 -4.98
C GLY A 126 -17.66 12.45 -4.45
N ARG A 127 -16.85 11.76 -5.27
CA ARG A 127 -16.21 10.48 -4.96
C ARG A 127 -14.70 10.61 -4.88
N ALA A 128 -14.10 9.78 -4.02
CA ALA A 128 -12.65 9.60 -3.89
C ALA A 128 -12.30 8.14 -3.68
N TRP A 129 -11.15 7.71 -4.18
CA TRP A 129 -10.64 6.34 -4.08
C TRP A 129 -9.12 6.30 -4.06
N LEU A 130 -8.56 5.22 -3.55
CA LEU A 130 -7.12 4.96 -3.61
C LEU A 130 -6.72 4.44 -4.99
N VAL A 131 -5.52 4.80 -5.42
CA VAL A 131 -4.98 4.47 -6.75
C VAL A 131 -4.03 3.27 -6.64
N HIS A 132 -4.14 2.30 -7.57
CA HIS A 132 -3.29 1.12 -7.64
C HIS A 132 -1.87 1.45 -8.14
N CYS A 133 -1.12 2.19 -7.33
CA CYS A 133 0.31 2.43 -7.57
C CYS A 133 1.17 1.29 -7.02
N TYR A 134 2.43 1.21 -7.43
CA TYR A 134 3.42 0.30 -6.85
C TYR A 134 3.45 0.38 -5.33
N GLY A 135 3.45 -0.77 -4.66
CA GLY A 135 3.43 -0.87 -3.20
C GLY A 135 2.06 -0.72 -2.55
N MET A 136 1.00 -0.40 -3.29
CA MET A 136 -0.35 -0.40 -2.72
C MET A 136 -0.81 -1.82 -2.41
N VAL A 137 -1.55 -1.95 -1.31
CA VAL A 137 -2.05 -3.24 -0.80
C VAL A 137 -3.57 -3.29 -0.97
N GLY A 138 -4.06 -4.38 -1.57
CA GLY A 138 -5.48 -4.61 -1.80
C GLY A 138 -5.97 -5.92 -1.20
N ALA A 139 -7.27 -6.01 -0.96
CA ALA A 139 -7.96 -7.22 -0.54
C ALA A 139 -8.36 -8.04 -1.76
N GLY A 140 -7.83 -9.27 -1.87
CA GLY A 140 -8.23 -10.21 -2.91
C GLY A 140 -9.72 -10.54 -2.80
N ARG A 141 -10.35 -10.75 -3.96
CA ARG A 141 -11.77 -11.12 -4.06
C ARG A 141 -12.03 -12.00 -5.26
N ASP A 142 -13.13 -12.71 -5.23
CA ASP A 142 -13.72 -13.45 -6.35
C ASP A 142 -14.55 -12.52 -7.25
N ASN A 143 -15.42 -13.10 -8.10
CA ASN A 143 -16.28 -12.33 -9.00
C ASN A 143 -17.32 -11.48 -8.27
N ASP A 144 -17.84 -11.96 -7.15
CA ASP A 144 -18.77 -11.19 -6.32
C ASP A 144 -18.03 -10.00 -5.70
N VAL A 145 -18.60 -8.81 -5.82
CA VAL A 145 -18.00 -7.57 -5.32
C VAL A 145 -17.77 -7.57 -3.80
N ASP A 146 -18.62 -8.30 -3.07
CA ASP A 146 -18.59 -8.39 -1.61
C ASP A 146 -17.85 -9.65 -1.11
N SER A 147 -17.11 -10.36 -1.96
CA SER A 147 -16.40 -11.58 -1.60
C SER A 147 -15.04 -11.34 -0.90
N GLY A 148 -14.47 -10.16 -1.00
CA GLY A 148 -13.20 -9.82 -0.35
C GLY A 148 -13.40 -9.35 1.09
N GLY A 149 -12.68 -9.93 2.05
CA GLY A 149 -12.71 -9.50 3.46
C GLY A 149 -11.32 -9.26 4.07
N GLY A 150 -10.27 -9.38 3.25
CA GLY A 150 -8.88 -9.26 3.71
C GLY A 150 -8.25 -10.59 4.11
N ILE A 151 -8.95 -11.73 3.94
CA ILE A 151 -8.34 -13.06 4.15
C ILE A 151 -7.24 -13.35 3.13
N GLU A 152 -7.31 -12.71 2.00
CA GLU A 152 -6.28 -12.64 0.95
C GLU A 152 -5.88 -11.20 0.73
N LEU A 153 -4.59 -10.94 0.72
CA LEU A 153 -4.04 -9.63 0.44
C LEU A 153 -3.00 -9.72 -0.66
N TYR A 154 -2.87 -8.66 -1.43
CA TYR A 154 -1.81 -8.52 -2.41
C TYR A 154 -1.11 -7.17 -2.30
N ALA A 155 0.14 -7.11 -2.74
CA ALA A 155 0.86 -5.87 -2.98
C ALA A 155 1.18 -5.72 -4.46
N VAL A 156 0.99 -4.52 -5.00
CA VAL A 156 1.34 -4.20 -6.39
C VAL A 156 2.87 -4.16 -6.52
N THR A 157 3.42 -5.00 -7.40
CA THR A 157 4.88 -5.13 -7.62
C THR A 157 5.32 -4.77 -9.04
N GLY A 158 4.42 -4.25 -9.86
CA GLY A 158 4.69 -3.90 -11.23
C GLY A 158 4.13 -2.55 -11.64
N HIS A 159 3.96 -2.38 -12.95
CA HIS A 159 3.32 -1.21 -13.51
C HIS A 159 1.90 -1.05 -12.94
N ALA A 160 1.55 0.18 -12.57
CA ALA A 160 0.30 0.48 -11.88
C ALA A 160 -0.93 -0.09 -12.62
N PRO A 161 -1.62 -1.09 -12.06
CA PRO A 161 -2.79 -1.69 -12.70
C PRO A 161 -4.04 -0.83 -12.48
N ARG A 162 -4.03 0.36 -13.05
CA ARG A 162 -5.07 1.39 -12.87
C ARG A 162 -6.48 0.91 -13.27
N HIS A 163 -6.59 -0.11 -14.13
CA HIS A 163 -7.86 -0.76 -14.45
C HIS A 163 -8.53 -1.45 -13.25
N LEU A 164 -7.79 -1.69 -12.16
CA LEU A 164 -8.32 -2.19 -10.90
C LEU A 164 -8.89 -1.09 -10.00
N ASP A 165 -8.63 0.18 -10.30
CA ASP A 165 -9.19 1.30 -9.56
C ASP A 165 -10.71 1.18 -9.54
N ARG A 166 -11.32 1.29 -8.34
CA ARG A 166 -12.75 1.11 -8.10
C ARG A 166 -13.32 -0.28 -8.43
N ASN A 167 -12.44 -1.28 -8.61
CA ASN A 167 -12.83 -2.68 -8.83
C ASN A 167 -12.34 -3.61 -7.71
N VAL A 168 -11.35 -3.17 -6.92
CA VAL A 168 -10.84 -3.91 -5.76
C VAL A 168 -10.63 -2.93 -4.62
N THR A 169 -10.93 -3.34 -3.40
CA THR A 169 -10.69 -2.50 -2.21
C THR A 169 -9.20 -2.44 -1.92
N LEU A 170 -8.62 -1.25 -2.06
CA LEU A 170 -7.29 -0.96 -1.52
C LEU A 170 -7.40 -0.67 -0.03
N VAL A 171 -6.56 -1.32 0.75
CA VAL A 171 -6.63 -1.29 2.22
C VAL A 171 -5.44 -0.55 2.85
N GLY A 172 -4.41 -0.25 2.05
CA GLY A 172 -3.20 0.40 2.56
C GLY A 172 -2.06 0.39 1.55
N ARG A 173 -0.84 0.53 2.06
CA ARG A 173 0.39 0.48 1.27
C ARG A 173 1.54 -0.13 2.06
N VAL A 174 2.52 -0.66 1.38
CA VAL A 174 3.80 -1.03 1.97
C VAL A 174 4.61 0.24 2.22
N ALA A 175 4.97 0.46 3.47
CA ALA A 175 5.79 1.60 3.89
C ALA A 175 7.29 1.26 3.92
N GLN A 176 7.63 -0.02 4.13
CA GLN A 176 9.00 -0.54 4.11
C GLN A 176 8.99 -2.03 3.76
N GLY A 177 10.03 -2.52 3.07
CA GLY A 177 10.20 -3.94 2.78
C GLY A 177 9.68 -4.37 1.40
N MET A 178 9.36 -3.44 0.49
CA MET A 178 8.93 -3.77 -0.88
C MET A 178 9.98 -4.59 -1.64
N GLU A 179 11.26 -4.39 -1.38
CA GLU A 179 12.34 -5.14 -1.98
C GLU A 179 12.25 -6.65 -1.70
N MET A 180 11.74 -7.04 -0.53
CA MET A 180 11.52 -8.44 -0.19
C MET A 180 10.36 -9.07 -0.97
N LEU A 181 9.32 -8.30 -1.27
CA LEU A 181 8.18 -8.75 -2.06
C LEU A 181 8.50 -8.78 -3.55
N SER A 182 9.12 -7.71 -4.06
CA SER A 182 9.42 -7.58 -5.49
C SER A 182 10.54 -8.52 -5.98
N ALA A 183 11.41 -9.00 -5.09
CA ALA A 183 12.49 -9.94 -5.40
C ALA A 183 12.03 -11.41 -5.41
N LEU A 184 10.79 -11.72 -5.06
CA LEU A 184 10.30 -13.09 -5.05
C LEU A 184 10.33 -13.71 -6.45
N PRO A 185 10.72 -14.99 -6.57
CA PRO A 185 10.61 -15.72 -7.83
C PRO A 185 9.20 -15.62 -8.40
N ARG A 186 9.10 -15.48 -9.71
CA ARG A 186 7.79 -15.46 -10.38
C ARG A 186 7.17 -16.86 -10.36
N GLY A 187 5.87 -16.91 -10.13
CA GLY A 187 5.12 -18.16 -10.20
C GLY A 187 5.04 -18.65 -11.66
N THR A 188 5.15 -19.95 -11.84
CA THR A 188 5.13 -20.62 -13.14
C THR A 188 3.75 -21.06 -13.59
N GLY A 189 2.79 -21.11 -12.68
CA GLY A 189 1.42 -21.45 -12.96
C GLY A 189 0.61 -20.30 -13.56
N ALA A 190 -0.63 -20.60 -13.91
CA ALA A 190 -1.56 -19.61 -14.45
C ALA A 190 -1.64 -18.38 -13.54
N LEU A 191 -1.67 -17.18 -14.13
CA LEU A 191 -1.73 -15.90 -13.42
C LEU A 191 -0.58 -15.68 -12.40
N GLY A 192 0.53 -16.40 -12.52
CA GLY A 192 1.68 -16.30 -11.62
C GLY A 192 1.50 -17.00 -10.27
N PHE A 193 0.56 -17.93 -10.15
CA PHE A 193 0.47 -18.78 -8.96
C PHE A 193 1.66 -19.75 -8.87
N TYR A 194 2.07 -20.08 -7.66
CA TYR A 194 3.04 -21.12 -7.41
C TYR A 194 2.36 -22.49 -7.51
N GLU A 195 2.79 -23.29 -8.50
CA GLU A 195 2.21 -24.61 -8.75
C GLU A 195 2.52 -25.61 -7.63
N LYS A 196 3.73 -25.52 -7.09
CA LYS A 196 4.22 -26.46 -6.08
C LYS A 196 4.27 -25.81 -4.69
N PRO A 197 3.89 -26.54 -3.62
CA PRO A 197 3.93 -26.03 -2.25
C PRO A 197 5.34 -25.50 -1.84
N GLU A 198 6.42 -26.12 -2.34
CA GLU A 198 7.80 -25.77 -2.02
C GLU A 198 8.22 -24.39 -2.57
N GLN A 199 7.49 -23.88 -3.56
CA GLN A 199 7.73 -22.55 -4.13
C GLN A 199 7.12 -21.44 -3.27
N ARG A 200 6.15 -21.78 -2.42
CA ARG A 200 5.41 -20.83 -1.58
C ARG A 200 6.28 -20.33 -0.45
N LEU A 201 6.35 -19.01 -0.27
CA LEU A 201 7.09 -18.41 0.84
C LEU A 201 6.18 -18.35 2.08
N PRO A 202 6.55 -18.99 3.19
CA PRO A 202 5.74 -18.92 4.40
C PRO A 202 5.79 -17.53 5.03
N ILE A 203 4.64 -17.05 5.51
CA ILE A 203 4.52 -15.87 6.37
C ILE A 203 4.63 -16.35 7.82
N ARG A 204 5.65 -15.88 8.54
CA ARG A 204 5.87 -16.27 9.94
C ARG A 204 4.75 -15.75 10.84
N SER A 205 4.41 -14.50 10.68
CA SER A 205 3.32 -13.86 11.43
C SER A 205 2.93 -12.53 10.82
N VAL A 206 1.70 -12.06 11.15
CA VAL A 206 1.30 -10.67 10.97
C VAL A 206 0.84 -10.11 12.30
N ARG A 207 1.32 -8.93 12.67
CA ARG A 207 0.99 -8.28 13.95
C ARG A 207 0.59 -6.83 13.73
N VAL A 208 -0.38 -6.35 14.50
CA VAL A 208 -0.67 -4.92 14.63
C VAL A 208 0.42 -4.30 15.48
N ALA A 209 1.06 -3.23 15.02
CA ALA A 209 2.18 -2.62 15.72
C ALA A 209 1.82 -2.12 17.13
N ALA A 210 0.58 -1.68 17.34
CA ALA A 210 0.09 -1.24 18.65
C ALA A 210 0.10 -2.35 19.70
N ASP A 211 -0.06 -3.60 19.27
CA ASP A 211 -0.13 -4.77 20.17
C ASP A 211 1.26 -5.26 20.59
N LEU A 212 2.34 -4.68 20.04
CA LEU A 212 3.72 -5.01 20.39
C LEU A 212 4.31 -3.97 21.37
N PRO A 213 5.26 -4.40 22.23
CA PRO A 213 6.06 -3.47 23.04
C PRO A 213 6.74 -2.42 22.15
N VAL A 214 6.88 -1.18 22.66
CA VAL A 214 7.51 -0.07 21.91
C VAL A 214 8.90 -0.45 21.37
N SER A 215 9.69 -1.20 22.16
CA SER A 215 11.03 -1.67 21.77
C SER A 215 11.05 -2.62 20.55
N GLN A 216 9.92 -3.21 20.19
CA GLN A 216 9.78 -4.10 19.02
C GLN A 216 9.16 -3.39 17.80
N ARG A 217 8.75 -2.15 17.97
CA ARG A 217 8.16 -1.37 16.88
C ARG A 217 9.23 -0.80 15.96
N THR A 218 8.95 -0.80 14.68
CA THR A 218 9.76 -0.11 13.68
C THR A 218 9.32 1.35 13.65
N GLU A 219 10.19 2.24 14.09
CA GLU A 219 9.90 3.67 14.10
C GLU A 219 10.12 4.25 12.72
N LEU A 220 9.03 4.45 11.97
CA LEU A 220 9.03 5.07 10.65
C LEU A 220 8.30 6.41 10.66
N GLU A 221 8.80 7.32 9.85
CA GLU A 221 8.14 8.56 9.49
C GLU A 221 7.89 8.59 7.98
N VAL A 222 6.77 9.19 7.63
CA VAL A 222 6.31 9.37 6.25
C VAL A 222 6.33 10.85 5.92
N LEU A 223 6.81 11.21 4.74
CA LEU A 223 6.74 12.58 4.25
C LEU A 223 5.27 12.98 4.10
N ARG A 224 4.88 14.06 4.76
CA ARG A 224 3.53 14.63 4.66
C ARG A 224 3.32 15.19 3.28
N THR A 225 2.18 14.89 2.69
CA THR A 225 1.85 15.30 1.32
C THR A 225 1.20 16.69 1.24
N ASP A 226 0.88 17.29 2.37
CA ASP A 226 0.25 18.61 2.52
C ASP A 226 1.24 19.74 2.84
N THR A 227 2.54 19.56 2.58
CA THR A 227 3.60 20.51 2.92
C THR A 227 4.25 21.13 1.69
N PRO A 228 4.83 22.35 1.83
CA PRO A 228 5.64 22.93 0.75
C PRO A 228 6.82 22.05 0.32
N THR A 229 7.41 21.32 1.26
CA THR A 229 8.50 20.36 0.99
C THR A 229 8.02 19.27 0.02
N PHE A 230 6.82 18.73 0.21
CA PHE A 230 6.25 17.76 -0.72
C PHE A 230 5.96 18.36 -2.09
N THR A 231 5.40 19.58 -2.15
CA THR A 231 5.18 20.29 -3.41
C THR A 231 6.48 20.44 -4.20
N ALA A 232 7.54 20.87 -3.53
CA ALA A 232 8.87 20.99 -4.14
C ALA A 232 9.44 19.63 -4.57
N TYR A 233 9.17 18.56 -3.81
CA TYR A 233 9.56 17.20 -4.17
C TYR A 233 8.84 16.72 -5.43
N VAL A 234 7.55 16.96 -5.56
CA VAL A 234 6.77 16.66 -6.78
C VAL A 234 7.35 17.44 -7.97
N GLU A 235 7.60 18.73 -7.81
CA GLU A 235 8.15 19.56 -8.91
C GLU A 235 9.53 19.06 -9.37
N ALA A 236 10.38 18.63 -8.44
CA ALA A 236 11.66 18.04 -8.77
C ALA A 236 11.52 16.69 -9.53
N ARG A 237 10.38 15.99 -9.38
CA ARG A 237 10.07 14.78 -10.15
C ARG A 237 9.53 15.11 -11.55
N ARG A 238 8.73 16.17 -11.65
CA ARG A 238 8.20 16.66 -12.93
C ARG A 238 9.28 17.18 -13.85
N ASN A 239 10.20 17.96 -13.30
CA ASN A 239 11.24 18.68 -14.03
C ASN A 239 12.60 18.38 -13.44
N ARG A 240 13.13 17.20 -13.73
CA ARG A 240 14.46 16.81 -13.30
C ARG A 240 15.50 17.71 -13.95
N ARG A 241 16.37 18.31 -13.10
CA ARG A 241 17.36 19.30 -13.51
C ARG A 241 18.80 18.83 -13.29
N GLU A 242 18.97 17.62 -12.78
CA GLU A 242 20.30 17.01 -12.62
C GLU A 242 20.96 16.88 -14.01
N GLU A 243 22.26 17.06 -14.08
CA GLU A 243 23.02 17.12 -15.34
C GLU A 243 22.77 15.95 -16.28
N TRP A 244 22.42 14.80 -15.74
CA TRP A 244 22.10 13.61 -16.53
C TRP A 244 20.83 13.77 -17.38
N PHE A 245 19.84 14.51 -16.91
CA PHE A 245 18.57 14.76 -17.62
C PHE A 245 18.74 15.91 -18.61
N LYS A 246 18.56 15.65 -19.90
CA LYS A 246 18.72 16.65 -20.97
C LYS A 246 17.40 17.28 -21.41
N VAL A 247 16.30 16.56 -21.24
CA VAL A 247 14.95 17.05 -21.59
C VAL A 247 14.05 16.86 -20.37
N PRO A 248 13.63 17.95 -19.71
CA PRO A 248 12.63 17.88 -18.64
C PRO A 248 11.29 17.36 -19.18
N ALA A 249 10.64 16.45 -18.46
CA ALA A 249 9.36 15.89 -18.88
C ALA A 249 8.20 16.92 -18.78
N GLY A 250 8.27 17.85 -17.82
CA GLY A 250 7.19 18.80 -17.53
C GLY A 250 5.91 18.14 -17.01
N HIS A 251 5.97 16.85 -16.70
CA HIS A 251 4.86 16.01 -16.29
C HIS A 251 5.31 14.92 -15.34
N VAL A 252 4.43 14.52 -14.40
CA VAL A 252 4.63 13.34 -13.56
C VAL A 252 3.30 12.64 -13.31
N ASP A 253 3.25 11.33 -13.54
CA ASP A 253 2.12 10.47 -13.16
C ASP A 253 2.05 10.30 -11.64
N VAL A 254 0.84 10.18 -11.09
CA VAL A 254 0.62 10.03 -9.63
C VAL A 254 1.37 8.82 -9.05
N CYS A 255 1.49 7.74 -9.80
CA CYS A 255 2.23 6.54 -9.39
C CYS A 255 3.75 6.69 -9.53
N ASN A 256 4.23 7.74 -10.21
CA ASN A 256 5.65 8.05 -10.34
C ASN A 256 6.15 9.09 -9.29
N VAL A 257 5.32 9.40 -8.30
CA VAL A 257 5.70 10.16 -7.11
C VAL A 257 5.76 9.22 -5.90
N PRO A 258 6.92 8.61 -5.61
CA PRO A 258 7.05 7.72 -4.45
C PRO A 258 6.81 8.46 -3.14
N ILE A 259 6.03 7.89 -2.26
CA ILE A 259 5.86 8.41 -0.91
C ILE A 259 7.07 7.98 -0.07
N VAL A 260 7.85 8.98 0.32
CA VAL A 260 9.11 8.77 1.03
C VAL A 260 8.86 8.38 2.48
N THR A 261 9.55 7.34 2.92
CA THR A 261 9.62 6.92 4.33
C THR A 261 11.07 7.01 4.82
N ARG A 262 11.24 7.22 6.11
CA ARG A 262 12.55 7.19 6.77
C ARG A 262 12.43 6.56 8.17
N SER A 263 13.53 6.02 8.69
CA SER A 263 13.61 5.66 10.11
C SER A 263 13.65 6.94 10.94
N ARG A 264 12.88 6.97 12.03
CA ARG A 264 12.88 8.09 12.96
C ARG A 264 14.28 8.21 13.59
N GLY A 265 14.84 9.40 13.56
CA GLY A 265 16.20 9.68 14.09
C GLY A 265 17.34 9.30 13.14
N ALA A 266 17.07 8.72 11.97
CA ALA A 266 18.09 8.61 10.93
C ALA A 266 18.34 10.02 10.36
N ALA A 267 19.54 10.55 10.57
CA ALA A 267 20.00 11.68 9.77
C ALA A 267 19.93 11.25 8.30
N THR A 268 19.23 12.04 7.47
CA THR A 268 19.19 11.79 6.03
C THR A 268 20.63 11.77 5.52
N SER A 269 21.15 10.57 5.23
CA SER A 269 22.45 10.43 4.58
C SER A 269 22.44 11.23 3.27
N LYS A 270 23.48 12.03 3.10
CA LYS A 270 23.71 12.90 1.95
C LYS A 270 23.80 12.13 0.64
#